data_7c9cd338b26fb5f7ff79489a643e8833
#
_entry.id   7c9cd338b26fb5f7ff79489a643e8833
#
_cell.length_a   1.000
_cell.length_b   1.000
_cell.length_c   1.000
_cell.angle_alpha   90.00
_cell.angle_beta   90.00
_cell.angle_gamma   90.00
#
_symmetry.space_group_name_H-M   'P 1'
#
loop_
_entity.id
_entity.type
_entity.pdbx_description
1 polymer ?
#
loop_
_entity_poly.entity_id
_entity_poly.type
_entity_poly.pdbx_seq_one_letter_code
_entity_poly.pdbx_strand_id
1 'polypeptide(L)'
;MSDDTSKNQQSWLDKHMQSLIGDGNVSHLGGSGKKLKLDENPYEPDTQRMANRVMKENNVLPSWMQMRRELEEERDGILGRLARLARTYRGQIADAERASNHTLAIEIEAWWKTACVRVREQIQDHNRRILNYNISVPRGFDQWLPLQAEEEIHKALTRRDAGLDVSLSS
;
A
#
# COMPACT_ATOMS: atom_id res chain seq x y z
N MET A 1 42.31 11.77 13.23
CA MET A 1 42.87 10.44 13.50
C MET A 1 41.78 9.39 13.70
N SER A 2 40.78 9.30 12.82
CA SER A 2 39.65 8.34 12.98
C SER A 2 39.41 7.46 11.74
N ASP A 3 40.21 7.61 10.70
CA ASP A 3 39.97 6.93 9.40
C ASP A 3 40.73 5.61 9.24
N ASP A 4 41.71 5.37 10.10
CA ASP A 4 42.60 4.20 10.00
C ASP A 4 42.06 2.94 10.74
N THR A 5 41.18 3.16 11.71
CA THR A 5 40.59 2.07 12.50
C THR A 5 39.48 1.33 11.72
N SER A 6 38.74 2.05 10.86
CA SER A 6 37.66 1.47 10.07
C SER A 6 38.17 0.60 8.90
N LYS A 7 39.27 1.02 8.27
CA LYS A 7 39.94 0.24 7.21
C LYS A 7 40.57 -1.05 7.75
N ASN A 8 41.07 -0.99 8.99
CA ASN A 8 41.68 -2.16 9.62
C ASN A 8 40.65 -3.20 10.07
N GLN A 9 39.46 -2.77 10.51
CA GLN A 9 38.36 -3.65 10.85
C GLN A 9 37.74 -4.32 9.60
N GLN A 10 37.55 -3.59 8.50
CA GLN A 10 37.07 -4.17 7.24
C GLN A 10 38.06 -5.22 6.69
N SER A 11 39.36 -4.93 6.70
CA SER A 11 40.39 -5.87 6.27
C SER A 11 40.42 -7.14 7.13
N TRP A 12 40.17 -7.05 8.45
CA TRP A 12 40.11 -8.21 9.34
C TRP A 12 38.87 -9.06 9.08
N LEU A 13 37.70 -8.42 8.91
CA LEU A 13 36.43 -9.06 8.54
C LEU A 13 36.55 -9.81 7.21
N ASP A 14 37.12 -9.17 6.20
CA ASP A 14 37.30 -9.79 4.87
C ASP A 14 38.22 -11.01 4.94
N LYS A 15 39.34 -10.92 5.70
CA LYS A 15 40.25 -12.06 5.94
C LYS A 15 39.57 -13.18 6.73
N HIS A 16 38.75 -12.83 7.73
CA HIS A 16 38.04 -13.81 8.53
C HIS A 16 36.94 -14.49 7.72
N MET A 17 36.19 -13.75 6.93
CA MET A 17 35.20 -14.28 5.96
C MET A 17 35.89 -15.20 4.94
N GLN A 18 37.01 -14.78 4.35
CA GLN A 18 37.77 -15.61 3.43
C GLN A 18 38.24 -16.91 4.07
N SER A 19 38.68 -16.87 5.35
CA SER A 19 39.10 -18.08 6.08
C SER A 19 37.93 -19.03 6.38
N LEU A 20 36.70 -18.51 6.55
CA LEU A 20 35.50 -19.31 6.80
C LEU A 20 34.90 -19.89 5.51
N ILE A 21 34.98 -19.15 4.42
CA ILE A 21 34.39 -19.54 3.14
C ILE A 21 35.39 -20.27 2.24
N GLY A 22 36.71 -20.20 2.58
CA GLY A 22 37.78 -20.68 1.73
C GLY A 22 37.82 -19.96 0.40
N ASP A 23 38.30 -20.61 -0.65
CA ASP A 23 38.39 -20.04 -2.01
C ASP A 23 37.02 -19.92 -2.73
N GLY A 24 35.92 -19.80 -1.99
CA GLY A 24 34.57 -19.74 -2.52
C GLY A 24 34.07 -21.09 -3.09
N ASN A 25 34.86 -22.15 -2.92
CA ASN A 25 34.48 -23.48 -3.37
C ASN A 25 33.54 -24.14 -2.34
N VAL A 26 32.25 -23.94 -2.51
CA VAL A 26 31.17 -24.52 -1.69
C VAL A 26 30.73 -25.91 -2.17
N SER A 27 31.51 -26.55 -3.07
CA SER A 27 31.18 -27.86 -3.65
C SER A 27 31.13 -28.99 -2.62
N HIS A 28 31.78 -28.82 -1.47
CA HIS A 28 31.74 -29.76 -0.35
C HIS A 28 30.49 -29.66 0.52
N LEU A 29 29.68 -28.57 0.35
CA LEU A 29 28.42 -28.43 1.09
C LEU A 29 27.33 -29.30 0.43
N GLY A 30 26.72 -30.16 1.24
CA GLY A 30 25.61 -31.00 0.79
C GLY A 30 24.48 -30.11 0.25
N GLY A 31 24.23 -30.18 -1.05
CA GLY A 31 23.22 -29.33 -1.73
C GLY A 31 23.80 -28.29 -2.68
N SER A 32 25.13 -28.12 -2.74
CA SER A 32 25.79 -27.23 -3.71
C SER A 32 25.37 -27.56 -5.13
N GLY A 33 24.87 -26.59 -5.89
CA GLY A 33 24.37 -26.73 -7.27
C GLY A 33 23.03 -27.44 -7.41
N LYS A 34 22.41 -27.93 -6.33
CA LYS A 34 21.06 -28.50 -6.38
C LYS A 34 20.01 -27.42 -6.24
N LYS A 35 18.97 -27.51 -7.07
CA LYS A 35 17.83 -26.61 -6.95
C LYS A 35 17.21 -26.72 -5.57
N LEU A 36 17.21 -25.63 -4.81
CA LEU A 36 16.56 -25.56 -3.49
C LEU A 36 15.06 -25.90 -3.67
N LYS A 37 14.60 -26.94 -2.98
CA LYS A 37 13.17 -27.22 -2.86
C LYS A 37 12.58 -26.25 -1.84
N LEU A 38 12.23 -25.05 -2.31
CA LEU A 38 11.56 -24.02 -1.51
C LEU A 38 10.05 -24.27 -1.36
N ASP A 39 9.59 -25.41 -1.88
CA ASP A 39 8.17 -25.72 -1.95
C ASP A 39 7.54 -26.16 -0.64
N GLU A 40 8.36 -26.53 0.34
CA GLU A 40 7.87 -26.98 1.65
C GLU A 40 8.43 -26.09 2.76
N ASN A 41 7.53 -25.35 3.43
CA ASN A 41 7.87 -24.64 4.66
C ASN A 41 7.86 -25.65 5.83
N PRO A 42 9.01 -26.00 6.45
CA PRO A 42 9.08 -26.98 7.54
C PRO A 42 8.33 -26.54 8.81
N TYR A 43 8.00 -25.24 8.92
CA TYR A 43 7.27 -24.65 10.06
C TYR A 43 5.76 -24.52 9.79
N GLU A 44 5.27 -25.01 8.65
CA GLU A 44 3.85 -24.97 8.30
C GLU A 44 3.13 -26.15 8.98
N PRO A 45 2.00 -25.88 9.69
CA PRO A 45 1.18 -26.95 10.25
C PRO A 45 0.69 -27.94 9.19
N ASP A 46 0.74 -29.23 9.47
CA ASP A 46 0.39 -30.28 8.50
C ASP A 46 -1.02 -30.11 7.91
N THR A 47 -1.96 -29.61 8.72
CA THR A 47 -3.34 -29.32 8.28
C THR A 47 -3.41 -28.19 7.23
N GLN A 48 -2.49 -27.24 7.25
CA GLN A 48 -2.43 -26.14 6.29
C GLN A 48 -1.62 -26.51 5.06
N ARG A 49 -0.61 -27.38 5.20
CA ARG A 49 0.28 -27.81 4.12
C ARG A 49 -0.46 -28.41 2.95
N MET A 50 -1.42 -29.33 3.25
CA MET A 50 -2.23 -29.97 2.20
C MET A 50 -3.16 -28.98 1.49
N ALA A 51 -3.82 -28.09 2.25
CA ALA A 51 -4.67 -27.04 1.71
C ALA A 51 -3.88 -26.06 0.81
N ASN A 52 -2.70 -25.63 1.25
CA ASN A 52 -1.83 -24.73 0.51
C ASN A 52 -1.26 -25.41 -0.77
N ARG A 53 -0.95 -26.71 -0.70
CA ARG A 53 -0.54 -27.47 -1.89
C ARG A 53 -1.67 -27.53 -2.94
N VAL A 54 -2.89 -27.88 -2.52
CA VAL A 54 -4.06 -27.95 -3.42
C VAL A 54 -4.37 -26.57 -4.02
N MET A 55 -4.29 -25.50 -3.24
CA MET A 55 -4.47 -24.13 -3.73
C MET A 55 -3.40 -23.75 -4.75
N LYS A 56 -2.13 -24.09 -4.48
CA LYS A 56 -1.00 -23.81 -5.38
C LYS A 56 -1.11 -24.59 -6.70
N GLU A 57 -1.46 -25.88 -6.65
CA GLU A 57 -1.65 -26.74 -7.82
C GLU A 57 -2.81 -26.27 -8.70
N ASN A 58 -3.85 -25.70 -8.12
CA ASN A 58 -5.02 -25.19 -8.83
C ASN A 58 -4.95 -23.69 -9.14
N ASN A 59 -3.84 -22.99 -8.87
CA ASN A 59 -3.70 -21.54 -8.98
C ASN A 59 -4.81 -20.74 -8.25
N VAL A 60 -5.33 -21.29 -7.15
CA VAL A 60 -6.33 -20.63 -6.33
C VAL A 60 -5.65 -19.81 -5.25
N LEU A 61 -5.89 -18.50 -5.27
CA LEU A 61 -5.38 -17.60 -4.22
C LEU A 61 -6.15 -17.85 -2.91
N PRO A 62 -5.48 -17.84 -1.74
CA PRO A 62 -6.15 -17.84 -0.46
C PRO A 62 -7.20 -16.72 -0.37
N SER A 63 -8.31 -16.99 0.31
CA SER A 63 -9.44 -16.04 0.40
C SER A 63 -9.03 -14.67 0.95
N TRP A 64 -8.09 -14.62 1.89
CA TRP A 64 -7.57 -13.37 2.44
C TRP A 64 -6.76 -12.55 1.42
N MET A 65 -6.06 -13.21 0.47
CA MET A 65 -5.36 -12.52 -0.62
C MET A 65 -6.34 -11.92 -1.63
N GLN A 66 -7.43 -12.64 -1.94
CA GLN A 66 -8.49 -12.11 -2.80
C GLN A 66 -9.16 -10.91 -2.13
N MET A 67 -9.50 -11.03 -0.83
CA MET A 67 -10.08 -9.94 -0.05
C MET A 67 -9.15 -8.72 0.02
N ARG A 68 -7.84 -8.93 0.17
CA ARG A 68 -6.84 -7.85 0.14
C ARG A 68 -6.91 -7.07 -1.16
N ARG A 69 -6.89 -7.77 -2.29
CA ARG A 69 -6.96 -7.15 -3.61
C ARG A 69 -8.25 -6.35 -3.81
N GLU A 70 -9.39 -6.93 -3.41
CA GLU A 70 -10.67 -6.23 -3.48
C GLU A 70 -10.68 -4.96 -2.61
N LEU A 71 -10.09 -5.02 -1.41
CA LEU A 71 -9.97 -3.85 -0.54
C LEU A 71 -9.04 -2.78 -1.14
N GLU A 72 -7.95 -3.16 -1.79
CA GLU A 72 -7.07 -2.22 -2.51
C GLU A 72 -7.82 -1.51 -3.63
N GLU A 73 -8.53 -2.26 -4.47
CA GLU A 73 -9.32 -1.73 -5.58
C GLU A 73 -10.46 -0.81 -5.07
N GLU A 74 -11.14 -1.20 -4.00
CA GLU A 74 -12.21 -0.41 -3.38
C GLU A 74 -11.68 0.91 -2.79
N ARG A 75 -10.57 0.85 -2.03
CA ARG A 75 -9.90 2.03 -1.48
C ARG A 75 -9.54 3.02 -2.58
N ASP A 76 -8.87 2.53 -3.62
CA ASP A 76 -8.43 3.37 -4.73
C ASP A 76 -9.62 3.96 -5.49
N GLY A 77 -10.71 3.21 -5.59
CA GLY A 77 -11.98 3.68 -6.14
C GLY A 77 -12.60 4.81 -5.31
N ILE A 78 -12.64 4.67 -3.98
CA ILE A 78 -13.17 5.69 -3.06
C ILE A 78 -12.32 6.97 -3.14
N LEU A 79 -11.00 6.83 -3.01
CA LEU A 79 -10.06 7.97 -3.03
C LEU A 79 -10.05 8.67 -4.40
N GLY A 80 -10.14 7.90 -5.49
CA GLY A 80 -10.24 8.44 -6.84
C GLY A 80 -11.55 9.22 -7.07
N ARG A 81 -12.68 8.75 -6.54
CA ARG A 81 -13.96 9.49 -6.57
C ARG A 81 -13.86 10.77 -5.75
N LEU A 82 -13.34 10.68 -4.53
CA LEU A 82 -13.16 11.85 -3.66
C LEU A 82 -12.29 12.92 -4.31
N ALA A 83 -11.19 12.54 -4.94
CA ALA A 83 -10.31 13.48 -5.64
C ALA A 83 -11.02 14.20 -6.79
N ARG A 84 -11.85 13.48 -7.57
CA ARG A 84 -12.66 14.10 -8.64
C ARG A 84 -13.70 15.07 -8.09
N LEU A 85 -14.42 14.67 -7.04
CA LEU A 85 -15.41 15.52 -6.37
C LEU A 85 -14.78 16.80 -5.82
N ALA A 86 -13.62 16.68 -5.15
CA ALA A 86 -12.90 17.83 -4.61
C ALA A 86 -12.39 18.78 -5.70
N ARG A 87 -11.93 18.24 -6.83
CA ARG A 87 -11.52 19.05 -8.00
C ARG A 87 -12.70 19.83 -8.56
N THR A 88 -13.85 19.16 -8.76
CA THR A 88 -15.08 19.80 -9.25
C THR A 88 -15.53 20.90 -8.29
N TYR A 89 -15.55 20.63 -6.99
CA TYR A 89 -15.91 21.63 -5.96
C TYR A 89 -15.00 22.86 -6.03
N ARG A 90 -13.66 22.66 -6.03
CA ARG A 90 -12.70 23.78 -6.10
C ARG A 90 -12.87 24.62 -7.35
N GLY A 91 -13.11 23.98 -8.51
CA GLY A 91 -13.34 24.69 -9.76
C GLY A 91 -14.62 25.53 -9.72
N GLN A 92 -15.74 24.91 -9.35
CA GLN A 92 -17.04 25.58 -9.31
C GLN A 92 -17.11 26.70 -8.27
N ILE A 93 -16.54 26.50 -7.07
CA ILE A 93 -16.53 27.54 -6.03
C ILE A 93 -15.69 28.74 -6.47
N ALA A 94 -14.52 28.52 -7.08
CA ALA A 94 -13.69 29.59 -7.63
C ALA A 94 -14.39 30.36 -8.77
N ASP A 95 -15.16 29.68 -9.60
CA ASP A 95 -15.95 30.32 -10.69
C ASP A 95 -17.09 31.16 -10.10
N ALA A 96 -17.80 30.65 -9.08
CA ALA A 96 -18.86 31.37 -8.40
C ALA A 96 -18.34 32.63 -7.68
N GLU A 97 -17.19 32.53 -7.04
CA GLU A 97 -16.52 33.67 -6.37
C GLU A 97 -16.08 34.75 -7.37
N ARG A 98 -15.46 34.34 -8.51
CA ARG A 98 -15.10 35.28 -9.59
C ARG A 98 -16.28 35.99 -10.17
N ALA A 99 -17.42 35.30 -10.29
CA ALA A 99 -18.69 35.86 -10.76
C ALA A 99 -19.46 36.66 -9.69
N SER A 100 -18.93 36.70 -8.42
CA SER A 100 -19.64 37.29 -7.26
C SER A 100 -21.05 36.72 -7.06
N ASN A 101 -21.26 35.45 -7.43
CA ASN A 101 -22.56 34.77 -7.36
C ASN A 101 -22.67 33.99 -6.04
N HIS A 102 -23.08 34.69 -4.99
CA HIS A 102 -23.21 34.11 -3.65
C HIS A 102 -24.24 32.98 -3.55
N THR A 103 -25.36 33.09 -4.33
CA THR A 103 -26.39 32.04 -4.34
C THR A 103 -25.83 30.72 -4.87
N LEU A 104 -25.11 30.78 -5.99
CA LEU A 104 -24.47 29.61 -6.58
C LEU A 104 -23.39 29.02 -5.64
N ALA A 105 -22.62 29.87 -4.96
CA ALA A 105 -21.64 29.42 -3.99
C ALA A 105 -22.27 28.61 -2.85
N ILE A 106 -23.43 29.06 -2.31
CA ILE A 106 -24.17 28.31 -1.27
C ILE A 106 -24.67 26.96 -1.79
N GLU A 107 -25.18 26.91 -3.03
CA GLU A 107 -25.62 25.64 -3.62
C GLU A 107 -24.45 24.64 -3.82
N ILE A 108 -23.31 25.13 -4.28
CA ILE A 108 -22.08 24.30 -4.43
C ILE A 108 -21.60 23.78 -3.08
N GLU A 109 -21.61 24.59 -2.04
CA GLU A 109 -21.26 24.14 -0.68
C GLU A 109 -22.24 23.08 -0.15
N ALA A 110 -23.53 23.25 -0.36
CA ALA A 110 -24.54 22.27 0.05
C ALA A 110 -24.36 20.94 -0.69
N TRP A 111 -24.08 20.99 -1.99
CA TRP A 111 -23.73 19.82 -2.78
C TRP A 111 -22.48 19.13 -2.25
N TRP A 112 -21.40 19.88 -1.96
CA TRP A 112 -20.17 19.33 -1.41
C TRP A 112 -20.40 18.65 -0.05
N LYS A 113 -21.14 19.26 0.87
CA LYS A 113 -21.51 18.68 2.16
C LYS A 113 -22.22 17.32 1.97
N THR A 114 -23.16 17.26 1.05
CA THR A 114 -23.89 16.02 0.72
C THR A 114 -22.95 14.96 0.13
N ALA A 115 -22.04 15.36 -0.75
CA ALA A 115 -21.04 14.45 -1.33
C ALA A 115 -20.12 13.88 -0.24
N CYS A 116 -19.67 14.71 0.71
CA CYS A 116 -18.85 14.27 1.84
C CYS A 116 -19.57 13.25 2.74
N VAL A 117 -20.87 13.40 2.98
CA VAL A 117 -21.65 12.41 3.75
C VAL A 117 -21.57 11.04 3.07
N ARG A 118 -21.81 10.97 1.78
CA ARG A 118 -21.71 9.70 1.02
C ARG A 118 -20.32 9.08 1.05
N VAL A 119 -19.28 9.91 0.97
CA VAL A 119 -17.89 9.43 1.07
C VAL A 119 -17.59 8.85 2.45
N ARG A 120 -18.08 9.50 3.53
CA ARG A 120 -17.95 8.97 4.91
C ARG A 120 -18.60 7.61 5.07
N GLU A 121 -19.81 7.43 4.54
CA GLU A 121 -20.52 6.15 4.55
C GLU A 121 -19.71 5.07 3.81
N GLN A 122 -19.18 5.37 2.62
CA GLN A 122 -18.35 4.43 1.87
C GLN A 122 -17.07 4.06 2.60
N ILE A 123 -16.39 5.03 3.24
CA ILE A 123 -15.19 4.76 4.05
C ILE A 123 -15.56 3.92 5.28
N GLN A 124 -16.70 4.17 5.91
CA GLN A 124 -17.16 3.37 7.04
C GLN A 124 -17.43 1.91 6.64
N ASP A 125 -18.06 1.68 5.50
CA ASP A 125 -18.29 0.33 4.98
C ASP A 125 -16.98 -0.38 4.62
N HIS A 126 -16.08 0.34 3.97
CA HIS A 126 -14.72 -0.15 3.67
C HIS A 126 -13.96 -0.53 4.96
N ASN A 127 -14.01 0.30 5.99
CA ASN A 127 -13.36 0.05 7.27
C ASN A 127 -13.93 -1.19 7.98
N ARG A 128 -15.24 -1.47 7.85
CA ARG A 128 -15.82 -2.73 8.35
C ARG A 128 -15.23 -3.95 7.63
N ARG A 129 -15.00 -3.85 6.32
CA ARG A 129 -14.35 -4.92 5.54
C ARG A 129 -12.89 -5.10 5.93
N ILE A 130 -12.17 -4.01 6.22
CA ILE A 130 -10.79 -4.06 6.76
C ILE A 130 -10.75 -4.87 8.07
N LEU A 131 -11.71 -4.66 9.00
CA LEU A 131 -11.77 -5.44 10.23
C LEU A 131 -11.94 -6.94 9.96
N ASN A 132 -12.82 -7.32 9.03
CA ASN A 132 -13.01 -8.71 8.64
C ASN A 132 -11.73 -9.30 8.00
N TYR A 133 -11.05 -8.55 7.16
CA TYR A 133 -9.75 -8.93 6.60
C TYR A 133 -8.73 -9.16 7.72
N ASN A 134 -8.57 -8.23 8.64
CA ASN A 134 -7.59 -8.32 9.73
C ASN A 134 -7.81 -9.54 10.65
N ILE A 135 -9.07 -10.01 10.78
CA ILE A 135 -9.40 -11.23 11.51
C ILE A 135 -9.02 -12.48 10.70
N SER A 136 -9.15 -12.44 9.38
CA SER A 136 -8.93 -13.59 8.49
C SER A 136 -7.48 -13.76 8.04
N VAL A 137 -6.67 -12.70 8.13
CA VAL A 137 -5.27 -12.74 7.71
C VAL A 137 -4.43 -13.57 8.69
N PRO A 138 -3.55 -14.48 8.21
CA PRO A 138 -2.68 -15.26 9.07
C PRO A 138 -1.71 -14.40 9.88
N ARG A 139 -1.29 -14.90 11.05
CA ARG A 139 -0.28 -14.22 11.87
C ARG A 139 1.03 -14.05 11.09
N GLY A 140 1.63 -12.86 11.18
CA GLY A 140 2.86 -12.53 10.48
C GLY A 140 2.67 -11.74 9.19
N PHE A 141 1.42 -11.51 8.76
CA PHE A 141 1.09 -10.59 7.67
C PHE A 141 0.61 -9.25 8.22
N ASP A 142 0.84 -8.19 7.43
CA ASP A 142 0.47 -6.83 7.82
C ASP A 142 -1.06 -6.67 7.89
N GLN A 143 -1.49 -6.15 9.03
CA GLN A 143 -2.87 -5.70 9.21
C GLN A 143 -3.05 -4.30 8.61
N TRP A 144 -4.24 -4.04 8.09
CA TRP A 144 -4.57 -2.75 7.53
C TRP A 144 -5.17 -1.82 8.57
N LEU A 145 -4.74 -0.57 8.50
CA LEU A 145 -5.33 0.50 9.29
C LEU A 145 -6.58 1.04 8.60
N PRO A 146 -7.63 1.38 9.36
CA PRO A 146 -8.83 1.99 8.82
C PRO A 146 -8.52 3.38 8.25
N LEU A 147 -9.22 3.73 7.16
CA LEU A 147 -9.15 5.06 6.58
C LEU A 147 -9.83 6.10 7.50
N GLN A 148 -9.19 7.24 7.66
CA GLN A 148 -9.73 8.37 8.41
C GLN A 148 -10.44 9.31 7.42
N ALA A 149 -11.79 9.31 7.45
CA ALA A 149 -12.59 10.03 6.46
C ALA A 149 -12.27 11.53 6.40
N GLU A 150 -12.14 12.17 7.55
CA GLU A 150 -11.85 13.61 7.62
C GLU A 150 -10.45 13.96 7.08
N GLU A 151 -9.46 13.11 7.37
CA GLU A 151 -8.10 13.30 6.82
C GLU A 151 -8.09 13.18 5.30
N GLU A 152 -8.78 12.17 4.76
CA GLU A 152 -8.82 11.97 3.31
C GLU A 152 -9.59 13.08 2.60
N ILE A 153 -10.70 13.55 3.17
CA ILE A 153 -11.43 14.72 2.67
C ILE A 153 -10.56 15.98 2.70
N HIS A 154 -9.85 16.21 3.80
CA HIS A 154 -8.94 17.36 3.92
C HIS A 154 -7.79 17.26 2.91
N LYS A 155 -7.14 16.09 2.77
CA LYS A 155 -6.08 15.86 1.78
C LYS A 155 -6.58 16.12 0.35
N ALA A 156 -7.80 15.67 0.02
CA ALA A 156 -8.37 15.89 -1.31
C ALA A 156 -8.63 17.37 -1.62
N LEU A 157 -9.04 18.16 -0.60
CA LEU A 157 -9.26 19.60 -0.75
C LEU A 157 -7.96 20.39 -0.87
N THR A 158 -6.93 20.00 -0.10
CA THR A 158 -5.64 20.73 -0.05
C THR A 158 -4.67 20.31 -1.17
N ARG A 159 -4.91 19.18 -1.83
CA ARG A 159 -4.07 18.70 -2.91
C ARG A 159 -4.12 19.68 -4.10
N ARG A 160 -3.06 20.46 -4.30
CA ARG A 160 -2.88 21.23 -5.53
C ARG A 160 -2.74 20.25 -6.69
N ASP A 161 -3.48 20.47 -7.77
CA ASP A 161 -3.34 19.67 -8.98
C ASP A 161 -1.90 19.89 -9.53
N ALA A 162 -1.03 18.95 -9.30
CA ALA A 162 0.34 18.95 -9.82
C ALA A 162 0.30 18.66 -11.33
N GLY A 163 -0.26 19.57 -12.13
CA GLY A 163 -0.43 19.34 -13.55
C GLY A 163 -0.81 20.56 -14.39
N LEU A 164 -0.92 21.78 -13.84
CA LEU A 164 -1.34 22.94 -14.62
C LEU A 164 -0.28 24.06 -14.71
N ASP A 165 0.95 23.85 -14.23
CA ASP A 165 2.02 24.85 -14.33
C ASP A 165 2.97 24.65 -15.52
N VAL A 166 2.52 23.99 -16.60
CA VAL A 166 3.33 23.88 -17.83
C VAL A 166 2.51 24.41 -19.00
N SER A 167 2.32 25.73 -19.08
CA SER A 167 2.19 26.47 -20.34
C SER A 167 1.72 27.93 -20.16
N LEU A 168 2.47 28.78 -19.46
CA LEU A 168 2.37 30.23 -19.62
C LEU A 168 3.76 30.88 -19.45
N SER A 169 4.74 30.40 -20.24
CA SER A 169 5.98 31.17 -20.51
C SER A 169 6.43 30.83 -21.93
N SER A 170 5.82 31.52 -22.88
CA SER A 170 6.37 31.76 -24.22
C SER A 170 5.89 33.10 -24.71
#